data_a5d23c3b57945090ca881229d25f920d
#
_entry.id   a5d23c3b57945090ca881229d25f920d
#
_cell.length_a   1.000
_cell.length_b   1.000
_cell.length_c   1.000
_cell.angle_alpha   90.00
_cell.angle_beta   90.00
_cell.angle_gamma   90.00
#
_symmetry.space_group_name_H-M   'P 1'
#
loop_
_entity.id
_entity.type
_entity.pdbx_description
1 polymer ?
#
loop_
_entity_poly.entity_id
_entity_poly.type
_entity_poly.pdbx_seq_one_letter_code
_entity_poly.pdbx_strand_id
1 'polypeptide(L)'
;MCGMLTSFLIYFAGRKQVSREYGVVASLVLATCFEYVILAKFAILDIVVAACVGFSIMCGFKTFFCAEENKKFFWWFFYIFSGLAVMDKGLPGFIAPFGTMFIACLLTKKVKEGFKPQYFGIGIILFLLFVLPWHMIMLKMHDPMFYEEYIIKHHLERFLNSNEIDRAQPFW
;
A
#
# COMPACT_ATOMS: atom_id res chain seq x y z
N MET A 1 13.55 -11.79 -2.54
CA MET A 1 12.91 -12.00 -1.21
C MET A 1 11.51 -11.39 -1.13
N CYS A 2 11.31 -10.10 -1.44
CA CYS A 2 9.96 -9.47 -1.34
C CYS A 2 8.88 -10.17 -2.16
N GLY A 3 9.18 -10.58 -3.41
CA GLY A 3 8.22 -11.31 -4.23
C GLY A 3 7.74 -12.63 -3.62
N MET A 4 8.65 -13.39 -3.00
CA MET A 4 8.28 -14.62 -2.29
C MET A 4 7.39 -14.32 -1.08
N LEU A 5 7.73 -13.28 -0.32
CA LEU A 5 6.92 -12.86 0.83
C LEU A 5 5.49 -12.49 0.42
N THR A 6 5.33 -11.77 -0.68
CA THR A 6 4.00 -11.40 -1.18
C THR A 6 3.19 -12.63 -1.60
N SER A 7 3.82 -13.60 -2.29
CA SER A 7 3.17 -14.86 -2.65
C SER A 7 2.73 -15.67 -1.42
N PHE A 8 3.58 -15.74 -0.38
CA PHE A 8 3.21 -16.35 0.90
C PHE A 8 2.05 -15.64 1.59
N LEU A 9 2.04 -14.31 1.53
CA LEU A 9 0.94 -13.53 2.09
C LEU A 9 -0.39 -13.85 1.44
N ILE A 10 -0.41 -13.87 0.11
CA ILE A 10 -1.63 -14.20 -0.64
C ILE A 10 -2.09 -15.63 -0.33
N TYR A 11 -1.14 -16.58 -0.21
CA TYR A 11 -1.47 -17.92 0.23
C TYR A 11 -2.17 -17.93 1.60
N PHE A 12 -1.57 -17.29 2.62
CA PHE A 12 -2.14 -17.26 3.97
C PHE A 12 -3.46 -16.48 4.03
N ALA A 13 -3.57 -15.38 3.29
CA ALA A 13 -4.80 -14.62 3.20
C ALA A 13 -5.94 -15.45 2.57
N GLY A 14 -5.69 -16.07 1.42
CA GLY A 14 -6.66 -16.90 0.73
C GLY A 14 -7.06 -18.14 1.53
N ARG A 15 -6.07 -18.81 2.16
CA ARG A 15 -6.32 -19.96 3.02
C ARG A 15 -7.22 -19.63 4.20
N LYS A 16 -7.02 -18.47 4.83
CA LYS A 16 -7.78 -18.09 6.04
C LYS A 16 -9.17 -17.53 5.72
N GLN A 17 -9.30 -16.84 4.59
CA GLN A 17 -10.54 -16.14 4.25
C GLN A 17 -11.52 -17.00 3.43
N VAL A 18 -11.02 -17.91 2.60
CA VAL A 18 -11.85 -18.71 1.68
C VAL A 18 -11.61 -20.20 1.91
N SER A 19 -10.49 -20.74 1.41
CA SER A 19 -10.09 -22.13 1.57
C SER A 19 -8.59 -22.32 1.32
N ARG A 20 -8.06 -23.49 1.74
CA ARG A 20 -6.66 -23.87 1.48
C ARG A 20 -6.36 -23.92 -0.03
N GLU A 21 -7.24 -24.50 -0.80
CA GLU A 21 -7.10 -24.63 -2.25
C GLU A 21 -7.07 -23.27 -2.94
N TYR A 22 -7.96 -22.38 -2.53
CA TYR A 22 -8.00 -21.00 -3.03
C TYR A 22 -6.68 -20.27 -2.75
N GLY A 23 -6.15 -20.41 -1.54
CA GLY A 23 -4.85 -19.81 -1.18
C GLY A 23 -3.70 -20.33 -2.06
N VAL A 24 -3.68 -21.64 -2.34
CA VAL A 24 -2.66 -22.26 -3.23
C VAL A 24 -2.79 -21.72 -4.65
N VAL A 25 -3.99 -21.74 -5.22
CA VAL A 25 -4.24 -21.27 -6.59
C VAL A 25 -3.87 -19.79 -6.73
N ALA A 26 -4.34 -18.94 -5.81
CA ALA A 26 -4.05 -17.50 -5.86
C ALA A 26 -2.55 -17.19 -5.77
N SER A 27 -1.82 -17.89 -4.90
CA SER A 27 -0.37 -17.71 -4.77
C SER A 27 0.39 -18.23 -5.98
N LEU A 28 -0.04 -19.34 -6.60
CA LEU A 28 0.55 -19.87 -7.82
C LEU A 28 0.31 -18.93 -9.00
N VAL A 29 -0.92 -18.41 -9.17
CA VAL A 29 -1.24 -17.43 -10.22
C VAL A 29 -0.32 -16.22 -10.11
N LEU A 30 -0.13 -15.67 -8.91
CA LEU A 30 0.79 -14.56 -8.72
C LEU A 30 2.24 -14.96 -9.02
N ALA A 31 2.71 -16.09 -8.51
CA ALA A 31 4.09 -16.55 -8.69
C ALA A 31 4.43 -16.90 -10.16
N THR A 32 3.43 -17.18 -10.98
CA THR A 32 3.58 -17.47 -12.41
C THR A 32 3.24 -16.28 -13.31
N CYS A 33 2.76 -15.18 -12.76
CA CYS A 33 2.51 -13.95 -13.50
C CYS A 33 3.83 -13.40 -14.06
N PHE A 34 3.93 -13.32 -15.39
CA PHE A 34 5.16 -12.95 -16.11
C PHE A 34 5.71 -11.59 -15.65
N GLU A 35 4.86 -10.58 -15.59
CA GLU A 35 5.23 -9.24 -15.13
C GLU A 35 5.75 -9.26 -13.70
N TYR A 36 5.06 -9.99 -12.81
CA TYR A 36 5.46 -10.10 -11.41
C TYR A 36 6.83 -10.77 -11.24
N VAL A 37 7.11 -11.83 -12.01
CA VAL A 37 8.40 -12.52 -11.99
C VAL A 37 9.52 -11.62 -12.50
N ILE A 38 9.28 -10.85 -13.56
CA ILE A 38 10.25 -9.89 -14.10
C ILE A 38 10.57 -8.82 -13.05
N LEU A 39 9.56 -8.16 -12.48
CA LEU A 39 9.74 -7.14 -11.46
C LEU A 39 10.48 -7.69 -10.23
N ALA A 40 10.20 -8.94 -9.83
CA ALA A 40 10.87 -9.61 -8.72
C ALA A 40 12.35 -9.92 -9.01
N LYS A 41 12.69 -10.27 -10.27
CA LYS A 41 14.06 -10.56 -10.71
C LYS A 41 14.92 -9.30 -10.79
N PHE A 42 14.39 -8.22 -11.33
CA PHE A 42 15.12 -6.97 -11.47
C PHE A 42 15.21 -6.16 -10.18
N ALA A 43 14.68 -6.68 -9.06
CA ALA A 43 14.68 -6.01 -7.75
C ALA A 43 14.15 -4.57 -7.80
N ILE A 44 13.14 -4.34 -8.63
CA ILE A 44 12.53 -3.03 -8.80
C ILE A 44 11.75 -2.67 -7.53
N LEU A 45 11.82 -1.43 -7.10
CA LEU A 45 11.12 -0.89 -5.93
C LEU A 45 9.61 -1.20 -5.93
N ASP A 46 9.00 -1.30 -7.11
CA ASP A 46 7.59 -1.61 -7.29
C ASP A 46 7.13 -2.89 -6.59
N ILE A 47 8.01 -3.91 -6.46
CA ILE A 47 7.66 -5.15 -5.75
C ILE A 47 7.62 -4.94 -4.24
N VAL A 48 8.42 -4.01 -3.71
CA VAL A 48 8.41 -3.64 -2.28
C VAL A 48 7.13 -2.89 -1.97
N VAL A 49 6.77 -1.90 -2.81
CA VAL A 49 5.48 -1.19 -2.72
C VAL A 49 4.32 -2.17 -2.76
N ALA A 50 4.28 -3.07 -3.75
CA ALA A 50 3.21 -4.05 -3.89
C ALA A 50 3.08 -4.95 -2.64
N ALA A 51 4.21 -5.36 -2.06
CA ALA A 51 4.24 -6.11 -0.81
C ALA A 51 3.67 -5.28 0.35
N CYS A 52 4.15 -4.06 0.56
CA CYS A 52 3.70 -3.19 1.65
C CYS A 52 2.21 -2.85 1.52
N VAL A 53 1.75 -2.48 0.32
CA VAL A 53 0.33 -2.21 0.05
C VAL A 53 -0.53 -3.47 0.30
N GLY A 54 -0.10 -4.63 -0.19
CA GLY A 54 -0.80 -5.89 0.02
C GLY A 54 -0.92 -6.26 1.50
N PHE A 55 0.16 -6.12 2.28
CA PHE A 55 0.15 -6.32 3.73
C PHE A 55 -0.78 -5.33 4.44
N SER A 56 -0.70 -4.07 4.07
CA SER A 56 -1.55 -3.04 4.63
C SER A 56 -3.03 -3.37 4.41
N ILE A 57 -3.44 -3.62 3.17
CA ILE A 57 -4.82 -3.96 2.83
C ILE A 57 -5.28 -5.21 3.58
N MET A 58 -4.45 -6.25 3.66
CA MET A 58 -4.77 -7.48 4.39
C MET A 58 -5.00 -7.22 5.89
N CYS A 59 -4.17 -6.38 6.51
CA CYS A 59 -4.35 -5.97 7.91
C CYS A 59 -5.65 -5.17 8.09
N GLY A 60 -5.94 -4.23 7.19
CA GLY A 60 -7.18 -3.48 7.19
C GLY A 60 -8.41 -4.39 7.08
N PHE A 61 -8.40 -5.35 6.16
CA PHE A 61 -9.48 -6.33 6.02
C PHE A 61 -9.70 -7.15 7.29
N LYS A 62 -8.63 -7.65 7.92
CA LYS A 62 -8.74 -8.40 9.18
C LYS A 62 -9.41 -7.58 10.28
N THR A 63 -9.08 -6.30 10.36
CA THR A 63 -9.67 -5.40 11.35
C THR A 63 -11.18 -5.20 11.17
N PHE A 64 -11.63 -5.07 9.92
CA PHE A 64 -13.03 -4.76 9.64
C PHE A 64 -13.94 -5.98 9.45
N PHE A 65 -13.40 -7.04 8.86
CA PHE A 65 -14.22 -8.14 8.35
C PHE A 65 -14.03 -9.46 9.09
N CYS A 66 -12.96 -9.60 9.88
CA CYS A 66 -12.74 -10.80 10.68
C CYS A 66 -13.01 -10.52 12.16
N ALA A 67 -13.61 -11.49 12.85
CA ALA A 67 -13.77 -11.46 14.30
C ALA A 67 -12.45 -11.91 14.95
N GLU A 68 -11.50 -10.99 15.10
CA GLU A 68 -10.23 -11.25 15.75
C GLU A 68 -10.06 -10.43 17.02
N GLU A 69 -9.51 -11.07 18.07
CA GLU A 69 -9.31 -10.43 19.37
C GLU A 69 -8.32 -9.27 19.34
N ASN A 70 -7.35 -9.31 18.40
CA ASN A 70 -6.27 -8.32 18.29
C ASN A 70 -6.47 -7.26 17.20
N LYS A 71 -7.69 -6.76 17.02
CA LYS A 71 -8.01 -5.75 15.99
C LYS A 71 -7.11 -4.51 16.02
N LYS A 72 -6.68 -4.08 17.22
CA LYS A 72 -5.81 -2.91 17.38
C LYS A 72 -4.45 -3.10 16.70
N PHE A 73 -3.85 -4.29 16.85
CA PHE A 73 -2.56 -4.60 16.23
C PHE A 73 -2.64 -4.57 14.70
N PHE A 74 -3.69 -5.16 14.13
CA PHE A 74 -3.88 -5.14 12.68
C PHE A 74 -4.08 -3.71 12.15
N TRP A 75 -4.78 -2.84 12.91
CA TRP A 75 -4.88 -1.43 12.58
C TRP A 75 -3.52 -0.73 12.57
N TRP A 76 -2.68 -0.94 13.57
CA TRP A 76 -1.35 -0.35 13.62
C TRP A 76 -0.48 -0.82 12.45
N PHE A 77 -0.49 -2.11 12.14
CA PHE A 77 0.21 -2.64 10.98
C PHE A 77 -0.31 -2.07 9.65
N PHE A 78 -1.61 -1.86 9.52
CA PHE A 78 -2.17 -1.16 8.35
C PHE A 78 -1.48 0.19 8.12
N TYR A 79 -1.39 1.03 9.14
CA TYR A 79 -0.78 2.34 9.02
C TYR A 79 0.74 2.29 8.84
N ILE A 80 1.44 1.39 9.53
CA ILE A 80 2.89 1.20 9.39
C ILE A 80 3.25 0.79 7.96
N PHE A 81 2.59 -0.23 7.41
CA PHE A 81 2.87 -0.68 6.05
C PHE A 81 2.42 0.33 4.98
N SER A 82 1.35 1.08 5.22
CA SER A 82 0.99 2.22 4.36
C SER A 82 2.08 3.31 4.39
N GLY A 83 2.62 3.62 5.56
CA GLY A 83 3.72 4.58 5.72
C GLY A 83 4.97 4.13 4.97
N LEU A 84 5.35 2.85 5.08
CA LEU A 84 6.47 2.28 4.34
C LEU A 84 6.25 2.33 2.82
N ALA A 85 5.04 2.05 2.36
CA ALA A 85 4.70 2.16 0.94
C ALA A 85 4.81 3.61 0.42
N VAL A 86 4.43 4.60 1.24
CA VAL A 86 4.59 6.02 0.91
C VAL A 86 6.06 6.41 0.83
N MET A 87 6.90 5.91 1.73
CA MET A 87 8.34 6.19 1.69
C MET A 87 9.01 5.65 0.42
N ASP A 88 8.49 4.56 -0.12
CA ASP A 88 9.07 3.91 -1.30
C ASP A 88 8.58 4.54 -2.63
N LYS A 89 7.29 4.85 -2.75
CA LYS A 89 6.69 5.36 -4.01
C LYS A 89 5.83 6.62 -3.85
N GLY A 90 5.79 7.24 -2.70
CA GLY A 90 5.02 8.47 -2.47
C GLY A 90 3.50 8.26 -2.53
N LEU A 91 2.81 9.13 -3.25
CA LEU A 91 1.33 9.21 -3.30
C LEU A 91 0.62 7.89 -3.64
N PRO A 92 1.06 7.07 -4.61
CA PRO A 92 0.43 5.76 -4.86
C PRO A 92 0.43 4.83 -3.65
N GLY A 93 1.48 4.88 -2.81
CA GLY A 93 1.58 4.13 -1.56
C GLY A 93 0.54 4.52 -0.51
N PHE A 94 0.02 5.75 -0.60
CA PHE A 94 -1.10 6.21 0.23
C PHE A 94 -2.46 5.87 -0.38
N ILE A 95 -2.66 6.23 -1.66
CA ILE A 95 -3.96 6.11 -2.31
C ILE A 95 -4.43 4.66 -2.37
N ALA A 96 -3.54 3.71 -2.68
CA ALA A 96 -3.92 2.31 -2.85
C ALA A 96 -4.49 1.68 -1.56
N PRO A 97 -3.81 1.68 -0.40
CA PRO A 97 -4.37 1.06 0.80
C PRO A 97 -5.54 1.85 1.39
N PHE A 98 -5.44 3.18 1.48
CA PHE A 98 -6.50 3.99 2.08
C PHE A 98 -7.75 4.06 1.18
N GLY A 99 -7.57 4.20 -0.13
CA GLY A 99 -8.65 4.17 -1.11
C GLY A 99 -9.40 2.84 -1.10
N THR A 100 -8.66 1.72 -1.11
CA THR A 100 -9.26 0.38 -1.03
C THR A 100 -10.08 0.21 0.26
N MET A 101 -9.54 0.60 1.41
CA MET A 101 -10.24 0.49 2.68
C MET A 101 -11.43 1.44 2.77
N PHE A 102 -11.31 2.64 2.24
CA PHE A 102 -12.42 3.59 2.18
C PHE A 102 -13.58 3.06 1.34
N ILE A 103 -13.31 2.56 0.14
CA ILE A 103 -14.32 1.95 -0.73
C ILE A 103 -14.95 0.74 -0.05
N ALA A 104 -14.14 -0.14 0.56
CA ALA A 104 -14.64 -1.30 1.29
C ALA A 104 -15.56 -0.90 2.46
N CYS A 105 -15.21 0.14 3.22
CA CYS A 105 -16.03 0.68 4.30
C CYS A 105 -17.35 1.28 3.78
N LEU A 106 -17.33 1.98 2.64
CA LEU A 106 -18.53 2.51 2.01
C LEU A 106 -19.48 1.39 1.58
N LEU A 107 -18.97 0.41 0.85
CA LEU A 107 -19.77 -0.73 0.35
C LEU A 107 -20.39 -1.56 1.48
N THR A 108 -19.68 -1.70 2.60
CA THR A 108 -20.15 -2.47 3.77
C THR A 108 -20.90 -1.63 4.80
N LYS A 109 -21.06 -0.32 4.58
CA LYS A 109 -21.68 0.64 5.52
C LYS A 109 -21.00 0.70 6.89
N LYS A 110 -19.72 0.34 6.98
CA LYS A 110 -18.91 0.33 8.23
C LYS A 110 -18.02 1.56 8.42
N VAL A 111 -18.32 2.66 7.74
CA VAL A 111 -17.51 3.91 7.78
C VAL A 111 -17.30 4.40 9.21
N LYS A 112 -18.34 4.40 10.05
CA LYS A 112 -18.24 4.85 11.43
C LYS A 112 -17.26 4.02 12.29
N GLU A 113 -17.05 2.74 11.97
CA GLU A 113 -16.09 1.89 12.69
C GLU A 113 -14.65 2.25 12.36
N GLY A 114 -14.36 2.62 11.10
CA GLY A 114 -13.03 3.02 10.65
C GLY A 114 -12.55 4.34 11.24
N PHE A 115 -13.47 5.25 11.51
CA PHE A 115 -13.17 6.57 12.09
C PHE A 115 -13.21 6.62 13.62
N LYS A 116 -13.28 5.48 14.31
CA LYS A 116 -13.17 5.49 15.79
C LYS A 116 -11.82 6.08 16.20
N PRO A 117 -11.79 7.03 17.17
CA PRO A 117 -10.56 7.73 17.58
C PRO A 117 -9.42 6.81 17.98
N GLN A 118 -9.74 5.69 18.62
CA GLN A 118 -8.77 4.67 19.03
C GLN A 118 -8.03 3.97 17.88
N TYR A 119 -8.59 3.98 16.67
CA TYR A 119 -7.98 3.40 15.48
C TYR A 119 -7.38 4.48 14.59
N PHE A 120 -8.15 5.53 14.33
CA PHE A 120 -7.79 6.58 13.41
C PHE A 120 -6.69 7.50 13.97
N GLY A 121 -6.85 8.01 15.21
CA GLY A 121 -5.90 8.96 15.80
C GLY A 121 -4.51 8.36 16.00
N ILE A 122 -4.41 7.22 16.69
CA ILE A 122 -3.13 6.54 16.93
C ILE A 122 -2.53 6.07 15.60
N GLY A 123 -3.36 5.59 14.68
CA GLY A 123 -2.92 5.15 13.37
C GLY A 123 -2.27 6.26 12.55
N ILE A 124 -2.89 7.44 12.51
CA ILE A 124 -2.30 8.61 11.84
C ILE A 124 -0.96 8.99 12.48
N ILE A 125 -0.87 8.98 13.81
CA ILE A 125 0.39 9.28 14.49
C ILE A 125 1.48 8.28 14.06
N LEU A 126 1.18 6.99 14.03
CA LEU A 126 2.11 5.97 13.58
C LEU A 126 2.51 6.19 12.11
N PHE A 127 1.56 6.47 11.22
CA PHE A 127 1.83 6.75 9.81
C PHE A 127 2.76 7.96 9.66
N LEU A 128 2.44 9.06 10.33
CA LEU A 128 3.23 10.29 10.27
C LEU A 128 4.62 10.11 10.87
N LEU A 129 4.76 9.29 11.92
CA LEU A 129 6.07 8.98 12.54
C LEU A 129 7.04 8.33 11.54
N PHE A 130 6.55 7.54 10.59
CA PHE A 130 7.37 6.96 9.52
C PHE A 130 7.58 7.94 8.36
N VAL A 131 6.54 8.65 7.94
CA VAL A 131 6.57 9.48 6.73
C VAL A 131 7.24 10.83 6.96
N LEU A 132 6.91 11.52 8.05
CA LEU A 132 7.38 12.89 8.29
C LEU A 132 8.91 13.04 8.45
N PRO A 133 9.62 12.22 9.24
CA PRO A 133 11.05 12.45 9.47
C PRO A 133 11.85 12.47 8.18
N TRP A 134 11.60 11.54 7.28
CA TRP A 134 12.29 11.46 6.00
C TRP A 134 11.98 12.67 5.10
N HIS A 135 10.69 13.01 4.96
CA HIS A 135 10.28 14.16 4.14
C HIS A 135 10.80 15.48 4.69
N MET A 136 10.82 15.65 6.01
CA MET A 136 11.38 16.85 6.65
C MET A 136 12.88 16.96 6.47
N ILE A 137 13.61 15.85 6.56
CA ILE A 137 15.05 15.83 6.29
C ILE A 137 15.33 16.19 4.83
N MET A 138 14.59 15.59 3.89
CA MET A 138 14.77 15.85 2.46
C MET A 138 14.44 17.31 2.10
N LEU A 139 13.35 17.86 2.63
CA LEU A 139 13.03 19.27 2.45
C LEU A 139 14.12 20.18 3.00
N LYS A 140 14.68 19.87 4.17
CA LYS A 140 15.72 20.69 4.80
C LYS A 140 17.08 20.61 4.09
N MET A 141 17.40 19.48 3.48
CA MET A 141 18.71 19.25 2.84
C MET A 141 18.72 19.65 1.37
N HIS A 142 17.59 19.59 0.66
CA HIS A 142 17.52 19.72 -0.80
C HIS A 142 16.48 20.75 -1.27
N ASP A 143 16.00 21.62 -0.40
CA ASP A 143 15.12 22.74 -0.79
C ASP A 143 15.90 23.76 -1.65
N PRO A 144 15.38 24.23 -2.79
CA PRO A 144 14.01 24.05 -3.37
C PRO A 144 13.89 22.86 -4.32
N MET A 145 14.99 22.17 -4.68
CA MET A 145 15.00 21.11 -5.71
C MET A 145 14.06 19.92 -5.35
N PHE A 146 14.04 19.53 -4.08
CA PHE A 146 13.17 18.44 -3.64
C PHE A 146 11.68 18.80 -3.79
N TYR A 147 11.32 20.04 -3.49
CA TYR A 147 9.95 20.49 -3.64
C TYR A 147 9.51 20.51 -5.11
N GLU A 148 10.33 21.08 -6.00
CA GLU A 148 10.01 21.16 -7.42
C GLU A 148 9.99 19.81 -8.12
N GLU A 149 11.00 18.97 -7.89
CA GLU A 149 11.11 17.69 -8.58
C GLU A 149 10.21 16.63 -7.98
N TYR A 150 10.19 16.47 -6.66
CA TYR A 150 9.46 15.39 -6.01
C TYR A 150 7.98 15.70 -5.87
N ILE A 151 7.61 16.90 -5.38
CA ILE A 151 6.20 17.23 -5.14
C ILE A 151 5.52 17.69 -6.42
N ILE A 152 6.12 18.63 -7.17
CA ILE A 152 5.48 19.17 -8.36
C ILE A 152 5.57 18.20 -9.53
N LYS A 153 6.78 17.89 -10.01
CA LYS A 153 6.96 17.06 -11.21
C LYS A 153 6.50 15.61 -11.03
N HIS A 154 6.93 14.94 -9.96
CA HIS A 154 6.61 13.53 -9.77
C HIS A 154 5.18 13.26 -9.28
N HIS A 155 4.53 14.18 -8.60
CA HIS A 155 3.18 13.97 -8.08
C HIS A 155 2.11 14.77 -8.83
N LEU A 156 2.29 16.08 -9.02
CA LEU A 156 1.26 16.90 -9.63
C LEU A 156 1.27 16.84 -11.17
N GLU A 157 2.43 17.05 -11.80
CA GLU A 157 2.50 17.08 -13.26
C GLU A 157 2.22 15.71 -13.89
N ARG A 158 2.73 14.62 -13.27
CA ARG A 158 2.39 13.26 -13.74
C ARG A 158 0.90 12.94 -13.63
N PHE A 159 0.20 13.55 -12.69
CA PHE A 159 -1.23 13.35 -12.51
C PHE A 159 -2.07 14.24 -13.43
N LEU A 160 -1.61 15.47 -13.71
CA LEU A 160 -2.34 16.46 -14.49
C LEU A 160 -1.96 16.44 -15.98
N ASN A 161 -0.70 16.18 -16.33
CA ASN A 161 -0.17 16.25 -17.69
C ASN A 161 0.40 14.90 -18.14
N SER A 162 -0.47 13.91 -18.33
CA SER A 162 -0.05 12.60 -18.88
C SER A 162 0.51 12.67 -20.30
N ASN A 163 0.26 13.78 -21.02
CA ASN A 163 0.62 13.95 -22.44
C ASN A 163 2.06 14.48 -22.66
N GLU A 164 2.73 15.03 -21.66
CA GLU A 164 4.09 15.59 -21.81
C GLU A 164 5.21 14.63 -21.39
N ILE A 165 4.86 13.47 -20.83
CA ILE A 165 5.86 12.47 -20.45
C ILE A 165 5.87 11.40 -21.53
N ASP A 166 7.02 11.16 -22.15
CA ASP A 166 7.35 10.16 -23.19
C ASP A 166 6.91 8.70 -22.88
N ARG A 167 6.00 8.51 -21.93
CA ARG A 167 5.47 7.23 -21.47
C ARG A 167 3.94 7.17 -21.44
N ALA A 168 3.25 8.10 -22.10
CA ALA A 168 1.80 7.98 -22.28
C ALA A 168 1.52 6.76 -23.16
N GLN A 169 1.32 5.60 -22.53
CA GLN A 169 0.86 4.40 -23.23
C GLN A 169 -0.66 4.47 -23.34
N PRO A 170 -1.22 4.17 -24.52
CA PRO A 170 -2.65 4.06 -24.68
C PRO A 170 -3.20 2.93 -23.75
N PHE A 171 -4.41 3.08 -23.28
CA PHE A 171 -5.07 2.14 -22.38
C PHE A 171 -5.45 0.77 -23.00
N TRP A 172 -5.01 0.47 -24.22
CA TRP A 172 -5.25 -0.80 -24.92
C TRP A 172 -3.94 -1.44 -25.35
#